data_40d0e8ec25a55c61c2a0fbfa16c03d70
#
_entry.id   40d0e8ec25a55c61c2a0fbfa16c03d70
#
_cell.length_a   1.000
_cell.length_b   1.000
_cell.length_c   1.000
_cell.angle_alpha   90.00
_cell.angle_beta   90.00
_cell.angle_gamma   90.00
#
_symmetry.space_group_name_H-M   'P 1'
#
loop_
_entity.id
_entity.type
_entity.pdbx_description
1 polymer ?
#
loop_
_entity_poly.entity_id
_entity_poly.type
_entity_poly.pdbx_seq_one_letter_code
_entity_poly.pdbx_strand_id
1 'polypeptide(L)'
;MATATIRIAILDMYDGSPNIGMQCIKNIIMEWQQRKRVQTEVVVFNTRGNGEMPAHDFDLYISTGGPGSPLDTVQEEWDIQYTIWLENMLVIHKPVFLICHSFQIACRHFNLGTVCLRKSKQVGILPVHTLIEDALFTGLQETFYALESRAYQIIAPNDDKLKQMNAQIMALEKMRPQVPLERAIMAIRFSENMYGVQFHPEASLADLIIYFNEPKTKQSIMEEFGVEKWQKIVDHLDADSPIQTTYSNLIPNFLDKALNNEPRS
;
A
#
# COMPACT_ATOMS: atom_id res chain seq x y z
N MET A 1 24.25 9.91 24.00
CA MET A 1 24.49 8.85 23.00
C MET A 1 23.85 9.31 21.71
N ALA A 2 24.56 9.31 20.58
CA ALA A 2 23.94 9.60 19.30
C ALA A 2 22.89 8.52 19.02
N THR A 3 21.64 8.91 18.83
CA THR A 3 20.58 8.00 18.37
C THR A 3 20.97 7.50 16.98
N ALA A 4 21.03 6.18 16.78
CA ALA A 4 21.30 5.61 15.46
C ALA A 4 20.27 6.14 14.46
N THR A 5 20.71 6.53 13.28
CA THR A 5 19.84 7.00 12.20
C THR A 5 19.17 5.81 11.55
N ILE A 6 17.85 5.83 11.44
CA ILE A 6 17.06 4.78 10.81
C ILE A 6 17.09 5.01 9.29
N ARG A 7 17.58 4.03 8.54
CA ARG A 7 17.69 4.11 7.08
C ARG A 7 16.47 3.46 6.43
N ILE A 8 15.74 4.24 5.65
CA ILE A 8 14.49 3.86 5.00
C ILE A 8 14.67 3.92 3.49
N ALA A 9 14.47 2.80 2.79
CA ALA A 9 14.43 2.77 1.33
C ALA A 9 12.99 2.88 0.83
N ILE A 10 12.73 3.77 -0.13
CA ILE A 10 11.46 3.82 -0.85
C ILE A 10 11.70 3.36 -2.29
N LEU A 11 11.00 2.29 -2.70
CA LEU A 11 11.02 1.79 -4.07
C LEU A 11 9.88 2.48 -4.84
N ASP A 12 10.23 3.33 -5.79
CA ASP A 12 9.29 4.10 -6.60
C ASP A 12 8.81 3.28 -7.80
N MET A 13 7.50 2.98 -7.81
CA MET A 13 6.80 2.28 -8.87
C MET A 13 5.98 3.21 -9.78
N TYR A 14 6.10 4.53 -9.62
CA TYR A 14 5.30 5.48 -10.40
C TYR A 14 5.85 5.74 -11.80
N ASP A 15 7.10 5.33 -12.09
CA ASP A 15 7.73 5.47 -13.42
C ASP A 15 7.66 6.91 -13.95
N GLY A 16 8.02 7.86 -13.10
CA GLY A 16 7.97 9.29 -13.42
C GLY A 16 6.55 9.87 -13.56
N SER A 17 5.50 9.07 -13.38
CA SER A 17 4.12 9.56 -13.44
C SER A 17 3.83 10.51 -12.28
N PRO A 18 3.18 11.66 -12.54
CA PRO A 18 2.78 12.59 -11.48
C PRO A 18 1.93 11.86 -10.43
N ASN A 19 2.33 11.96 -9.18
CA ASN A 19 1.62 11.36 -8.07
C ASN A 19 1.83 12.15 -6.78
N ILE A 20 0.86 12.05 -5.86
CA ILE A 20 0.95 12.63 -4.54
C ILE A 20 1.45 11.61 -3.49
N GLY A 21 1.40 10.32 -3.80
CA GLY A 21 1.69 9.24 -2.86
C GLY A 21 3.10 9.28 -2.31
N MET A 22 4.10 9.55 -3.14
CA MET A 22 5.50 9.68 -2.71
C MET A 22 5.68 10.78 -1.66
N GLN A 23 5.07 11.95 -1.88
CA GLN A 23 5.15 13.05 -0.92
C GLN A 23 4.42 12.71 0.38
N CYS A 24 3.25 12.07 0.29
CA CYS A 24 2.50 11.62 1.45
C CYS A 24 3.30 10.61 2.30
N ILE A 25 3.97 9.63 1.68
CA ILE A 25 4.86 8.69 2.39
C ILE A 25 5.97 9.45 3.13
N LYS A 26 6.64 10.38 2.47
CA LYS A 26 7.70 11.20 3.09
C LYS A 26 7.17 12.03 4.26
N ASN A 27 5.98 12.60 4.12
CA ASN A 27 5.33 13.37 5.19
C ASN A 27 5.04 12.47 6.41
N ILE A 28 4.50 11.26 6.20
CA ILE A 28 4.26 10.30 7.29
C ILE A 28 5.56 9.97 8.01
N ILE A 29 6.64 9.68 7.29
CA ILE A 29 7.95 9.38 7.90
C ILE A 29 8.46 10.58 8.70
N MET A 30 8.33 11.80 8.17
CA MET A 30 8.73 13.04 8.86
C MET A 30 7.92 13.26 10.14
N GLU A 31 6.60 13.10 10.11
CA GLU A 31 5.72 13.23 11.27
C GLU A 31 6.03 12.15 12.31
N TRP A 32 6.26 10.91 11.85
CA TRP A 32 6.60 9.79 12.70
C TRP A 32 7.96 9.99 13.39
N GLN A 33 9.02 10.41 12.69
CA GLN A 33 10.34 10.68 13.28
C GLN A 33 10.26 11.78 14.35
N GLN A 34 9.47 12.84 14.13
CA GLN A 34 9.26 13.90 15.11
C GLN A 34 8.57 13.37 16.38
N ARG A 35 7.50 12.57 16.21
CA ARG A 35 6.76 11.97 17.32
C ARG A 35 7.62 11.00 18.14
N LYS A 36 8.45 10.20 17.48
CA LYS A 36 9.34 9.21 18.12
C LYS A 36 10.67 9.80 18.60
N ARG A 37 11.00 11.03 18.19
CA ARG A 37 12.29 11.68 18.48
C ARG A 37 13.48 10.85 18.00
N VAL A 38 13.36 10.25 16.83
CA VAL A 38 14.41 9.52 16.12
C VAL A 38 14.89 10.30 14.92
N GLN A 39 16.03 9.91 14.34
CA GLN A 39 16.48 10.44 13.06
C GLN A 39 16.26 9.41 11.95
N THR A 40 15.88 9.86 10.76
CA THR A 40 15.69 9.01 9.59
C THR A 40 16.51 9.53 8.42
N GLU A 41 17.06 8.60 7.64
CA GLU A 41 17.62 8.83 6.31
C GLU A 41 16.71 8.13 5.30
N VAL A 42 16.09 8.90 4.40
CA VAL A 42 15.18 8.36 3.38
C VAL A 42 15.83 8.43 2.02
N VAL A 43 16.01 7.26 1.37
CA VAL A 43 16.55 7.15 0.02
C VAL A 43 15.46 6.59 -0.90
N VAL A 44 15.27 7.24 -2.05
CA VAL A 44 14.28 6.82 -3.07
C VAL A 44 15.01 6.15 -4.23
N PHE A 45 14.56 4.99 -4.62
CA PHE A 45 15.06 4.20 -5.75
C PHE A 45 14.01 4.23 -6.86
N ASN A 46 14.38 4.69 -8.06
CA ASN A 46 13.50 4.64 -9.22
C ASN A 46 13.48 3.23 -9.80
N THR A 47 12.78 2.34 -9.10
CA THR A 47 12.76 0.91 -9.37
C THR A 47 12.14 0.61 -10.73
N ARG A 48 10.97 1.16 -11.01
CA ARG A 48 10.27 0.87 -12.27
C ARG A 48 10.86 1.60 -13.47
N GLY A 49 11.24 2.87 -13.32
CA GLY A 49 11.75 3.66 -14.44
C GLY A 49 13.20 3.34 -14.81
N ASN A 50 14.06 3.08 -13.82
CA ASN A 50 15.50 2.89 -14.02
C ASN A 50 16.00 1.49 -13.61
N GLY A 51 15.17 0.61 -13.05
CA GLY A 51 15.61 -0.69 -12.51
C GLY A 51 16.46 -0.57 -11.24
N GLU A 52 16.40 0.57 -10.53
CA GLU A 52 17.17 0.78 -9.31
C GLU A 52 16.64 -0.07 -8.17
N MET A 53 17.51 -0.88 -7.55
CA MET A 53 17.17 -1.71 -6.40
C MET A 53 17.98 -1.31 -5.17
N PRO A 54 17.36 -1.17 -3.99
CA PRO A 54 18.11 -0.90 -2.77
C PRO A 54 18.94 -2.10 -2.36
N ALA A 55 20.11 -1.83 -1.78
CA ALA A 55 20.88 -2.83 -1.06
C ALA A 55 20.14 -3.32 0.20
N HIS A 56 20.62 -4.39 0.81
CA HIS A 56 19.96 -5.05 1.95
C HIS A 56 20.32 -4.41 3.32
N ASP A 57 20.95 -3.25 3.31
CA ASP A 57 21.51 -2.57 4.49
C ASP A 57 20.62 -1.47 5.05
N PHE A 58 19.42 -1.28 4.50
CA PHE A 58 18.38 -0.42 5.08
C PHE A 58 17.66 -1.15 6.22
N ASP A 59 17.16 -0.37 7.18
CA ASP A 59 16.41 -0.92 8.32
C ASP A 59 15.01 -1.35 7.90
N LEU A 60 14.39 -0.62 6.98
CA LEU A 60 13.07 -0.97 6.42
C LEU A 60 12.87 -0.44 5.00
N TYR A 61 11.85 -0.97 4.33
CA TYR A 61 11.56 -0.70 2.93
C TYR A 61 10.06 -0.42 2.74
N ILE A 62 9.75 0.59 1.92
CA ILE A 62 8.36 0.88 1.48
C ILE A 62 8.35 0.86 -0.05
N SER A 63 7.53 -0.01 -0.65
CA SER A 63 7.34 -0.04 -2.09
C SER A 63 5.99 0.56 -2.46
N THR A 64 6.02 1.57 -3.32
CA THR A 64 4.87 2.43 -3.61
C THR A 64 3.82 1.75 -4.50
N GLY A 65 2.65 2.39 -4.61
CA GLY A 65 1.74 2.17 -5.72
C GLY A 65 2.35 2.60 -7.05
N GLY A 66 1.65 2.32 -8.14
CA GLY A 66 2.09 2.69 -9.48
C GLY A 66 0.97 2.51 -10.50
N PRO A 67 1.07 3.15 -11.67
CA PRO A 67 0.10 3.00 -12.74
C PRO A 67 0.26 1.69 -13.53
N GLY A 68 -0.74 1.36 -14.35
CA GLY A 68 -0.67 0.27 -15.32
C GLY A 68 -1.07 -1.10 -14.79
N SER A 69 -0.76 -2.11 -15.57
CA SER A 69 -1.13 -3.50 -15.32
C SER A 69 -0.01 -4.25 -14.58
N PRO A 70 -0.30 -4.93 -13.48
CA PRO A 70 0.68 -5.79 -12.82
C PRO A 70 0.91 -7.11 -13.58
N LEU A 71 0.19 -7.36 -14.67
CA LEU A 71 0.27 -8.59 -15.47
C LEU A 71 1.12 -8.42 -16.73
N ASP A 72 1.24 -7.19 -17.25
CA ASP A 72 1.90 -6.93 -18.52
C ASP A 72 3.42 -6.76 -18.39
N THR A 73 3.92 -6.61 -17.17
CA THR A 73 5.33 -6.33 -16.87
C THR A 73 6.18 -7.58 -16.55
N VAL A 74 5.59 -8.76 -16.54
CA VAL A 74 6.22 -10.03 -16.08
C VAL A 74 7.55 -10.33 -16.79
N GLN A 75 7.73 -9.85 -18.02
CA GLN A 75 8.95 -10.06 -18.80
C GLN A 75 9.90 -8.85 -18.78
N GLU A 76 9.52 -7.78 -18.11
CA GLU A 76 10.35 -6.58 -17.99
C GLU A 76 11.47 -6.82 -16.98
N GLU A 77 12.66 -6.33 -17.29
CA GLU A 77 13.86 -6.56 -16.47
C GLU A 77 13.69 -6.04 -15.04
N TRP A 78 13.11 -4.84 -14.90
CA TRP A 78 12.86 -4.27 -13.57
C TRP A 78 11.90 -5.12 -12.72
N ASP A 79 10.86 -5.73 -13.34
CA ASP A 79 9.88 -6.57 -12.63
C ASP A 79 10.54 -7.90 -12.18
N ILE A 80 11.37 -8.50 -13.05
CA ILE A 80 12.14 -9.69 -12.71
C ILE A 80 13.10 -9.40 -11.54
N GLN A 81 13.85 -8.31 -11.60
CA GLN A 81 14.77 -7.90 -10.53
C GLN A 81 14.01 -7.58 -9.23
N TYR A 82 12.87 -6.91 -9.32
CA TYR A 82 12.03 -6.59 -8.18
C TYR A 82 11.48 -7.84 -7.49
N THR A 83 11.01 -8.82 -8.26
CA THR A 83 10.49 -10.07 -7.70
C THR A 83 11.58 -10.91 -7.04
N ILE A 84 12.79 -10.97 -7.60
CA ILE A 84 13.96 -11.59 -6.97
C ILE A 84 14.32 -10.83 -5.67
N TRP A 85 14.27 -9.51 -5.68
CA TRP A 85 14.50 -8.70 -4.48
C TRP A 85 13.46 -9.02 -3.38
N LEU A 86 12.17 -9.16 -3.73
CA LEU A 86 11.11 -9.55 -2.79
C LEU A 86 11.40 -10.91 -2.12
N GLU A 87 11.85 -11.92 -2.90
CA GLU A 87 12.25 -13.22 -2.36
C GLU A 87 13.39 -13.08 -1.35
N ASN A 88 14.41 -12.31 -1.70
CA ASN A 88 15.55 -12.06 -0.81
C ASN A 88 15.09 -11.39 0.49
N MET A 89 14.20 -10.38 0.43
CA MET A 89 13.67 -9.70 1.62
C MET A 89 12.92 -10.67 2.56
N LEU A 90 12.16 -11.61 2.01
CA LEU A 90 11.51 -12.67 2.80
C LEU A 90 12.55 -13.56 3.50
N VAL A 91 13.60 -14.01 2.76
CA VAL A 91 14.64 -14.89 3.30
C VAL A 91 15.44 -14.23 4.43
N ILE A 92 15.77 -12.95 4.28
CA ILE A 92 16.56 -12.20 5.28
C ILE A 92 15.68 -11.50 6.34
N HIS A 93 14.35 -11.72 6.29
CA HIS A 93 13.38 -11.21 7.25
C HIS A 93 13.36 -9.68 7.40
N LYS A 94 13.64 -8.93 6.32
CA LYS A 94 13.62 -7.47 6.36
C LYS A 94 12.20 -6.92 6.41
N PRO A 95 11.97 -5.81 7.15
CA PRO A 95 10.68 -5.13 7.16
C PRO A 95 10.36 -4.50 5.80
N VAL A 96 9.27 -4.94 5.16
CA VAL A 96 8.82 -4.44 3.85
C VAL A 96 7.34 -4.13 3.89
N PHE A 97 6.96 -2.96 3.37
CA PHE A 97 5.58 -2.55 3.19
C PHE A 97 5.26 -2.30 1.71
N LEU A 98 4.26 -2.99 1.18
CA LEU A 98 3.89 -2.99 -0.23
C LEU A 98 2.54 -2.30 -0.42
N ILE A 99 2.47 -1.30 -1.33
CA ILE A 99 1.25 -0.51 -1.55
C ILE A 99 0.71 -0.75 -2.96
N CYS A 100 -0.56 -1.09 -3.07
CA CYS A 100 -1.35 -1.17 -4.30
C CYS A 100 -0.67 -1.96 -5.43
N HIS A 101 0.04 -1.32 -6.33
CA HIS A 101 0.69 -1.97 -7.48
C HIS A 101 1.78 -2.97 -7.05
N SER A 102 2.64 -2.58 -6.13
CA SER A 102 3.67 -3.48 -5.58
C SER A 102 3.07 -4.66 -4.80
N PHE A 103 1.95 -4.46 -4.10
CA PHE A 103 1.19 -5.54 -3.49
C PHE A 103 0.64 -6.52 -4.54
N GLN A 104 0.11 -6.00 -5.66
CA GLN A 104 -0.40 -6.85 -6.75
C GLN A 104 0.71 -7.68 -7.40
N ILE A 105 1.89 -7.07 -7.63
CA ILE A 105 3.07 -7.79 -8.16
C ILE A 105 3.48 -8.90 -7.20
N ALA A 106 3.59 -8.63 -5.90
CA ALA A 106 3.93 -9.62 -4.89
C ALA A 106 2.91 -10.78 -4.84
N CYS A 107 1.60 -10.47 -4.85
CA CYS A 107 0.55 -11.51 -4.87
C CYS A 107 0.61 -12.37 -6.13
N ARG A 108 0.89 -11.77 -7.30
CA ARG A 108 1.10 -12.49 -8.55
C ARG A 108 2.32 -13.40 -8.46
N HIS A 109 3.46 -12.85 -8.03
CA HIS A 109 4.74 -13.55 -7.98
C HIS A 109 4.69 -14.76 -7.04
N PHE A 110 4.21 -14.56 -5.82
CA PHE A 110 4.08 -15.63 -4.82
C PHE A 110 2.86 -16.53 -5.05
N ASN A 111 2.04 -16.25 -6.07
CA ASN A 111 0.84 -17.00 -6.40
C ASN A 111 -0.14 -17.14 -5.21
N LEU A 112 -0.38 -16.04 -4.49
CA LEU A 112 -1.26 -16.03 -3.30
C LEU A 112 -2.75 -15.86 -3.61
N GLY A 113 -3.07 -15.61 -4.86
CA GLY A 113 -4.42 -15.46 -5.39
C GLY A 113 -4.38 -15.06 -6.85
N THR A 114 -5.53 -14.96 -7.48
CA THR A 114 -5.65 -14.55 -8.88
C THR A 114 -5.65 -13.03 -8.98
N VAL A 115 -4.59 -12.47 -9.54
CA VAL A 115 -4.54 -11.06 -9.92
C VAL A 115 -5.26 -10.89 -11.24
N CYS A 116 -6.31 -10.08 -11.29
CA CYS A 116 -7.12 -9.87 -12.49
C CYS A 116 -7.69 -8.46 -12.59
N LEU A 117 -8.12 -8.10 -13.80
CA LEU A 117 -8.83 -6.85 -14.05
C LEU A 117 -10.19 -6.89 -13.33
N ARG A 118 -10.56 -5.79 -12.69
CA ARG A 118 -11.90 -5.61 -12.11
C ARG A 118 -12.94 -5.42 -13.21
N LYS A 119 -14.18 -5.77 -12.91
CA LYS A 119 -15.33 -5.48 -13.78
C LYS A 119 -15.50 -3.96 -14.00
N SER A 120 -15.16 -3.15 -13.02
CA SER A 120 -15.10 -1.68 -13.09
C SER A 120 -13.97 -1.18 -12.21
N LYS A 121 -13.31 -0.10 -12.64
CA LYS A 121 -12.32 0.58 -11.81
C LYS A 121 -12.92 1.01 -10.48
N GLN A 122 -12.10 1.02 -9.45
CA GLN A 122 -12.46 1.48 -8.11
C GLN A 122 -11.72 2.77 -7.81
N VAL A 123 -12.47 3.82 -7.47
CA VAL A 123 -11.89 5.11 -7.06
C VAL A 123 -12.69 5.69 -5.90
N GLY A 124 -12.01 6.28 -4.91
CA GLY A 124 -12.61 7.00 -3.78
C GLY A 124 -12.24 6.45 -2.41
N ILE A 125 -12.78 7.06 -1.37
CA ILE A 125 -12.61 6.64 0.02
C ILE A 125 -13.64 5.55 0.32
N LEU A 126 -13.16 4.33 0.54
CA LEU A 126 -13.99 3.13 0.58
C LEU A 126 -13.70 2.28 1.83
N PRO A 127 -14.70 1.53 2.32
CA PRO A 127 -14.54 0.72 3.50
C PRO A 127 -13.76 -0.58 3.22
N VAL A 128 -12.83 -0.87 4.11
CA VAL A 128 -12.02 -2.10 4.20
C VAL A 128 -12.41 -2.84 5.47
N HIS A 129 -12.61 -4.15 5.38
CA HIS A 129 -13.00 -4.99 6.50
C HIS A 129 -11.85 -5.88 6.94
N THR A 130 -11.37 -5.73 8.18
CA THR A 130 -10.33 -6.59 8.76
C THR A 130 -10.90 -7.95 9.12
N LEU A 131 -10.08 -8.99 8.99
CA LEU A 131 -10.43 -10.37 9.32
C LEU A 131 -9.74 -10.85 10.60
N ILE A 132 -8.69 -10.17 11.01
CA ILE A 132 -7.84 -10.55 12.13
C ILE A 132 -7.41 -9.31 12.90
N GLU A 133 -7.12 -9.50 14.18
CA GLU A 133 -6.38 -8.52 14.97
C GLU A 133 -4.88 -8.61 14.63
N ASP A 134 -4.25 -7.49 14.33
CA ASP A 134 -2.81 -7.39 14.09
C ASP A 134 -2.31 -6.01 14.52
N ALA A 135 -1.05 -5.94 14.94
CA ALA A 135 -0.42 -4.69 15.35
C ALA A 135 -0.47 -3.60 14.25
N LEU A 136 -0.48 -4.00 12.97
CA LEU A 136 -0.63 -3.10 11.82
C LEU A 136 -1.94 -2.30 11.89
N PHE A 137 -3.02 -2.89 12.40
CA PHE A 137 -4.35 -2.28 12.46
C PHE A 137 -4.66 -1.60 13.80
N THR A 138 -3.67 -1.47 14.69
CA THR A 138 -3.88 -0.79 15.97
C THR A 138 -4.41 0.64 15.75
N GLY A 139 -5.48 1.00 16.46
CA GLY A 139 -6.15 2.29 16.32
C GLY A 139 -7.15 2.38 15.16
N LEU A 140 -7.29 1.33 14.34
CA LEU A 140 -8.33 1.22 13.32
C LEU A 140 -9.53 0.42 13.85
N GLN A 141 -10.72 0.69 13.32
CA GLN A 141 -11.91 -0.12 13.57
C GLN A 141 -11.90 -1.37 12.68
N GLU A 142 -12.72 -2.40 13.02
CA GLU A 142 -12.90 -3.60 12.18
C GLU A 142 -13.27 -3.25 10.73
N THR A 143 -14.06 -2.20 10.53
CA THR A 143 -14.27 -1.58 9.22
C THR A 143 -13.71 -0.18 9.25
N PHE A 144 -12.63 0.05 8.53
CA PHE A 144 -12.01 1.35 8.37
C PHE A 144 -12.09 1.81 6.91
N TYR A 145 -11.74 3.05 6.64
CA TYR A 145 -11.83 3.64 5.30
C TYR A 145 -10.44 3.98 4.76
N ALA A 146 -10.23 3.70 3.48
CA ALA A 146 -8.98 3.99 2.80
C ALA A 146 -9.25 4.49 1.37
N LEU A 147 -8.28 5.22 0.80
CA LEU A 147 -8.32 5.59 -0.60
C LEU A 147 -8.08 4.33 -1.46
N GLU A 148 -8.98 4.08 -2.38
CA GLU A 148 -8.77 3.14 -3.48
C GLU A 148 -8.70 3.89 -4.81
N SER A 149 -7.74 3.52 -5.65
CA SER A 149 -7.60 3.98 -7.04
C SER A 149 -6.97 2.84 -7.83
N ARG A 150 -7.81 1.91 -8.32
CA ARG A 150 -7.31 0.67 -8.93
C ARG A 150 -8.22 0.10 -10.02
N ALA A 151 -7.60 -0.48 -11.04
CA ALA A 151 -8.27 -1.27 -12.07
C ALA A 151 -8.15 -2.78 -11.81
N TYR A 152 -7.13 -3.21 -11.06
CA TYR A 152 -6.86 -4.62 -10.75
C TYR A 152 -7.28 -5.00 -9.33
N GLN A 153 -7.42 -6.30 -9.11
CA GLN A 153 -7.76 -6.89 -7.81
C GLN A 153 -7.11 -8.26 -7.63
N ILE A 154 -7.06 -8.73 -6.40
CA ILE A 154 -6.68 -10.09 -6.06
C ILE A 154 -7.91 -10.80 -5.52
N ILE A 155 -8.29 -11.94 -6.11
CA ILE A 155 -9.40 -12.81 -5.71
C ILE A 155 -8.94 -14.26 -5.71
N ALA A 156 -9.82 -15.19 -5.38
CA ALA A 156 -9.55 -16.64 -5.41
C ALA A 156 -8.23 -16.98 -4.70
N PRO A 157 -8.16 -16.81 -3.36
CA PRO A 157 -6.94 -17.05 -2.61
C PRO A 157 -6.42 -18.47 -2.83
N ASN A 158 -5.09 -18.60 -2.94
CA ASN A 158 -4.42 -19.90 -3.04
C ASN A 158 -4.04 -20.37 -1.63
N ASP A 159 -4.94 -21.14 -0.99
CA ASP A 159 -4.79 -21.59 0.40
C ASP A 159 -3.51 -22.43 0.62
N ASP A 160 -3.10 -23.22 -0.38
CA ASP A 160 -1.90 -24.05 -0.28
C ASP A 160 -0.64 -23.18 -0.23
N LYS A 161 -0.57 -22.15 -1.09
CA LYS A 161 0.52 -21.18 -1.09
C LYS A 161 0.56 -20.31 0.16
N LEU A 162 -0.61 -19.85 0.60
CA LEU A 162 -0.73 -19.10 1.86
C LEU A 162 -0.19 -19.92 3.02
N LYS A 163 -0.58 -21.20 3.15
CA LYS A 163 -0.05 -22.11 4.18
C LYS A 163 1.45 -22.37 4.03
N GLN A 164 1.93 -22.63 2.81
CA GLN A 164 3.34 -22.90 2.53
C GLN A 164 4.24 -21.74 2.97
N MET A 165 3.79 -20.50 2.74
CA MET A 165 4.53 -19.28 3.09
C MET A 165 4.27 -18.81 4.52
N ASN A 166 3.34 -19.43 5.25
CA ASN A 166 2.79 -18.92 6.51
C ASN A 166 2.25 -17.48 6.35
N ALA A 167 1.71 -17.19 5.15
CA ALA A 167 1.09 -15.92 4.84
C ALA A 167 -0.36 -15.90 5.27
N GLN A 168 -0.88 -14.71 5.59
CA GLN A 168 -2.23 -14.57 6.13
C GLN A 168 -2.98 -13.42 5.47
N ILE A 169 -4.20 -13.69 5.01
CA ILE A 169 -5.12 -12.64 4.55
C ILE A 169 -5.61 -11.88 5.79
N MET A 170 -5.37 -10.58 5.80
CA MET A 170 -5.67 -9.71 6.94
C MET A 170 -6.94 -8.90 6.76
N ALA A 171 -7.29 -8.56 5.51
CA ALA A 171 -8.46 -7.74 5.20
C ALA A 171 -9.03 -8.05 3.81
N LEU A 172 -10.33 -7.85 3.68
CA LEU A 172 -11.08 -7.98 2.43
C LEU A 172 -11.90 -6.71 2.14
N GLU A 173 -12.35 -6.55 0.90
CA GLU A 173 -13.39 -5.57 0.58
C GLU A 173 -14.59 -5.75 1.51
N LYS A 174 -15.27 -4.65 1.87
CA LYS A 174 -16.51 -4.70 2.64
C LYS A 174 -17.54 -5.61 1.94
N MET A 175 -18.21 -6.43 2.73
CA MET A 175 -19.27 -7.28 2.24
C MET A 175 -20.43 -6.46 1.66
N ARG A 176 -20.88 -6.85 0.48
CA ARG A 176 -22.02 -6.30 -0.23
C ARG A 176 -22.94 -7.46 -0.61
N PRO A 177 -23.92 -7.86 0.26
CA PRO A 177 -24.74 -9.06 0.07
C PRO A 177 -25.48 -9.11 -1.28
N GLN A 178 -25.83 -7.94 -1.84
CA GLN A 178 -26.52 -7.81 -3.13
C GLN A 178 -25.58 -7.90 -4.35
N VAL A 179 -24.27 -8.00 -4.15
CA VAL A 179 -23.29 -8.09 -5.23
C VAL A 179 -22.73 -9.51 -5.28
N PRO A 180 -23.12 -10.34 -6.29
CA PRO A 180 -22.69 -11.73 -6.40
C PRO A 180 -21.25 -11.81 -7.00
N LEU A 181 -20.33 -11.08 -6.43
CA LEU A 181 -18.91 -11.08 -6.81
C LEU A 181 -18.07 -11.43 -5.59
N GLU A 182 -16.97 -12.10 -5.85
CA GLU A 182 -15.97 -12.38 -4.82
C GLU A 182 -15.37 -11.10 -4.27
N ARG A 183 -15.14 -11.05 -2.96
CA ARG A 183 -14.50 -9.91 -2.30
C ARG A 183 -13.00 -9.92 -2.62
N ALA A 184 -12.47 -8.78 -3.04
CA ALA A 184 -11.04 -8.65 -3.26
C ALA A 184 -10.26 -8.71 -1.93
N ILE A 185 -9.08 -9.31 -1.98
CA ILE A 185 -8.11 -9.28 -0.90
C ILE A 185 -7.53 -7.87 -0.80
N MET A 186 -7.63 -7.28 0.39
CA MET A 186 -7.24 -5.90 0.64
C MET A 186 -5.94 -5.77 1.43
N ALA A 187 -5.57 -6.79 2.20
CA ALA A 187 -4.29 -6.84 2.89
C ALA A 187 -3.83 -8.28 3.11
N ILE A 188 -2.52 -8.50 2.98
CA ILE A 188 -1.84 -9.76 3.29
C ILE A 188 -0.62 -9.47 4.16
N ARG A 189 -0.42 -10.28 5.19
CA ARG A 189 0.85 -10.46 5.87
C ARG A 189 1.58 -11.61 5.18
N PHE A 190 2.64 -11.33 4.43
CA PHE A 190 3.45 -12.32 3.72
C PHE A 190 4.40 -13.07 4.66
N SER A 191 4.88 -12.38 5.67
CA SER A 191 5.70 -12.89 6.78
C SER A 191 5.51 -11.99 8.00
N GLU A 192 6.19 -12.26 9.11
CA GLU A 192 6.16 -11.39 10.30
C GLU A 192 6.58 -9.94 10.00
N ASN A 193 7.44 -9.73 9.00
CA ASN A 193 8.01 -8.44 8.68
C ASN A 193 7.57 -7.88 7.32
N MET A 194 6.86 -8.65 6.49
CA MET A 194 6.43 -8.20 5.17
C MET A 194 4.91 -8.11 5.09
N TYR A 195 4.41 -6.92 4.78
CA TYR A 195 3.00 -6.59 4.67
C TYR A 195 2.69 -5.96 3.32
N GLY A 196 1.50 -6.20 2.82
CA GLY A 196 1.02 -5.53 1.63
C GLY A 196 -0.46 -5.18 1.72
N VAL A 197 -0.81 -4.04 1.13
CA VAL A 197 -2.18 -3.53 1.09
C VAL A 197 -2.57 -3.10 -0.32
N GLN A 198 -3.86 -3.31 -0.66
CA GLN A 198 -4.39 -2.98 -1.99
C GLN A 198 -4.78 -1.50 -2.13
N PHE A 199 -5.03 -0.83 -1.04
CA PHE A 199 -5.43 0.57 -0.95
C PHE A 199 -4.21 1.48 -0.71
N HIS A 200 -4.46 2.80 -0.63
CA HIS A 200 -3.43 3.82 -0.42
C HIS A 200 -3.52 4.38 1.02
N PRO A 201 -2.83 3.78 2.00
CA PRO A 201 -2.84 4.25 3.38
C PRO A 201 -2.08 5.56 3.58
N GLU A 202 -1.24 5.93 2.61
CA GLU A 202 -0.46 7.16 2.60
C GLU A 202 -1.27 8.40 2.26
N ALA A 203 -2.49 8.23 1.74
CA ALA A 203 -3.29 9.36 1.26
C ALA A 203 -3.74 10.26 2.41
N SER A 204 -3.26 11.49 2.46
CA SER A 204 -3.69 12.51 3.42
C SER A 204 -4.98 13.20 2.98
N LEU A 205 -5.81 13.61 3.93
CA LEU A 205 -7.02 14.37 3.62
C LEU A 205 -6.70 15.67 2.88
N ALA A 206 -5.65 16.39 3.29
CA ALA A 206 -5.26 17.66 2.68
C ALA A 206 -4.89 17.49 1.20
N ASP A 207 -4.08 16.46 0.88
CA ASP A 207 -3.68 16.19 -0.49
C ASP A 207 -4.86 15.69 -1.34
N LEU A 208 -5.78 14.91 -0.75
CA LEU A 208 -6.98 14.45 -1.45
C LEU A 208 -7.95 15.59 -1.77
N ILE A 209 -8.11 16.56 -0.87
CA ILE A 209 -8.90 17.76 -1.14
C ILE A 209 -8.33 18.49 -2.37
N ILE A 210 -7.02 18.67 -2.44
CA ILE A 210 -6.37 19.32 -3.58
C ILE A 210 -6.59 18.50 -4.86
N TYR A 211 -6.26 17.20 -4.82
CA TYR A 211 -6.31 16.29 -5.96
C TYR A 211 -7.71 16.16 -6.56
N PHE A 212 -8.73 15.90 -5.73
CA PHE A 212 -10.09 15.73 -6.23
C PHE A 212 -10.75 17.05 -6.66
N ASN A 213 -10.28 18.21 -6.17
CA ASN A 213 -10.75 19.51 -6.63
C ASN A 213 -10.03 20.04 -7.89
N GLU A 214 -8.97 19.38 -8.33
CA GLU A 214 -8.31 19.71 -9.60
C GLU A 214 -9.30 19.59 -10.77
N PRO A 215 -9.43 20.60 -11.65
CA PRO A 215 -10.42 20.57 -12.73
C PRO A 215 -10.30 19.35 -13.64
N LYS A 216 -9.07 18.92 -13.96
CA LYS A 216 -8.82 17.73 -14.80
C LYS A 216 -9.24 16.44 -14.11
N THR A 217 -8.89 16.27 -12.84
CA THR A 217 -9.26 15.10 -12.03
C THR A 217 -10.77 15.01 -11.89
N LYS A 218 -11.40 16.11 -11.52
CA LYS A 218 -12.87 16.21 -11.44
C LYS A 218 -13.54 15.81 -12.74
N GLN A 219 -13.11 16.41 -13.86
CA GLN A 219 -13.67 16.13 -15.18
C GLN A 219 -13.51 14.65 -15.55
N SER A 220 -12.32 14.07 -15.38
CA SER A 220 -12.04 12.67 -15.67
C SER A 220 -12.92 11.72 -14.86
N ILE A 221 -13.10 11.99 -13.56
CA ILE A 221 -13.96 11.17 -12.69
C ILE A 221 -15.43 11.28 -13.12
N MET A 222 -15.88 12.48 -13.42
CA MET A 222 -17.27 12.68 -13.86
C MET A 222 -17.57 12.04 -15.22
N GLU A 223 -16.61 12.06 -16.15
CA GLU A 223 -16.72 11.42 -17.46
C GLU A 223 -16.70 9.88 -17.36
N GLU A 224 -15.82 9.32 -16.52
CA GLU A 224 -15.67 7.86 -16.41
C GLU A 224 -16.72 7.21 -15.46
N PHE A 225 -17.10 7.90 -14.37
CA PHE A 225 -17.91 7.32 -13.29
C PHE A 225 -19.24 8.07 -13.02
N GLY A 226 -19.45 9.22 -13.64
CA GLY A 226 -20.61 10.06 -13.43
C GLY A 226 -20.50 11.05 -12.26
N VAL A 227 -21.36 12.07 -12.29
CA VAL A 227 -21.41 13.17 -11.29
C VAL A 227 -21.68 12.66 -9.87
N GLU A 228 -22.56 11.66 -9.74
CA GLU A 228 -22.91 11.09 -8.42
C GLU A 228 -21.71 10.43 -7.73
N LYS A 229 -20.82 9.82 -8.50
CA LYS A 229 -19.60 9.21 -7.97
C LYS A 229 -18.64 10.28 -7.46
N TRP A 230 -18.45 11.34 -8.23
CA TRP A 230 -17.62 12.46 -7.81
C TRP A 230 -18.16 13.09 -6.53
N GLN A 231 -19.49 13.34 -6.44
CA GLN A 231 -20.12 13.91 -5.24
C GLN A 231 -19.86 13.01 -4.00
N LYS A 232 -20.05 11.69 -4.12
CA LYS A 232 -19.75 10.75 -3.02
C LYS A 232 -18.30 10.78 -2.56
N ILE A 233 -17.35 11.08 -3.47
CA ILE A 233 -15.95 11.24 -3.08
C ILE A 233 -15.78 12.52 -2.27
N VAL A 234 -16.34 13.63 -2.74
CA VAL A 234 -16.24 14.94 -2.09
C VAL A 234 -16.92 14.96 -0.73
N ASP A 235 -18.04 14.25 -0.57
CA ASP A 235 -18.77 14.13 0.69
C ASP A 235 -17.94 13.48 1.82
N HIS A 236 -16.81 12.81 1.47
CA HIS A 236 -15.88 12.22 2.44
C HIS A 236 -14.61 13.09 2.65
N LEU A 237 -14.55 14.29 2.06
CA LEU A 237 -13.40 15.19 2.14
C LEU A 237 -13.61 16.35 3.13
N ASP A 238 -14.14 16.05 4.30
CA ASP A 238 -14.36 17.01 5.39
C ASP A 238 -13.43 16.75 6.59
N ALA A 239 -13.54 17.59 7.60
CA ALA A 239 -12.70 17.51 8.80
C ALA A 239 -12.88 16.20 9.58
N ASP A 240 -14.04 15.54 9.46
CA ASP A 240 -14.38 14.27 10.12
C ASP A 240 -14.11 13.06 9.20
N SER A 241 -13.38 13.27 8.11
CA SER A 241 -13.08 12.23 7.13
C SER A 241 -12.45 10.99 7.77
N PRO A 242 -13.05 9.81 7.56
CA PRO A 242 -12.57 8.57 8.18
C PRO A 242 -11.18 8.13 7.67
N ILE A 243 -10.68 8.71 6.57
CA ILE A 243 -9.35 8.40 6.04
C ILE A 243 -8.21 8.86 6.95
N GLN A 244 -8.45 9.90 7.77
CA GLN A 244 -7.43 10.42 8.68
C GLN A 244 -6.93 9.36 9.67
N THR A 245 -7.83 8.46 10.12
CA THR A 245 -7.46 7.38 11.02
C THR A 245 -6.52 6.40 10.32
N THR A 246 -6.75 6.07 9.06
CA THR A 246 -5.87 5.19 8.26
C THR A 246 -4.51 5.83 8.04
N TYR A 247 -4.47 7.09 7.62
CA TYR A 247 -3.23 7.87 7.44
C TYR A 247 -2.39 7.94 8.72
N SER A 248 -3.04 8.21 9.84
CA SER A 248 -2.34 8.44 11.13
C SER A 248 -1.85 7.16 11.79
N ASN A 249 -2.34 5.98 11.38
CA ASN A 249 -2.03 4.73 12.08
C ASN A 249 -1.30 3.71 11.21
N LEU A 250 -1.73 3.41 10.01
CA LEU A 250 -1.33 2.18 9.33
C LEU A 250 0.17 2.12 8.97
N ILE A 251 0.70 3.09 8.22
CA ILE A 251 2.15 3.15 7.97
C ILE A 251 2.94 3.43 9.25
N PRO A 252 2.52 4.35 10.14
CA PRO A 252 3.17 4.53 11.44
C PRO A 252 3.26 3.26 12.29
N ASN A 253 2.22 2.43 12.33
CA ASN A 253 2.25 1.14 13.04
C ASN A 253 3.27 0.16 12.43
N PHE A 254 3.36 0.14 11.09
CA PHE A 254 4.41 -0.64 10.41
C PHE A 254 5.81 -0.14 10.80
N LEU A 255 6.05 1.17 10.79
CA LEU A 255 7.33 1.77 11.21
C LEU A 255 7.66 1.42 12.66
N ASP A 256 6.69 1.49 13.56
CA ASP A 256 6.85 1.11 14.97
C ASP A 256 7.20 -0.37 15.12
N LYS A 257 6.53 -1.25 14.38
CA LYS A 257 6.79 -2.69 14.40
C LYS A 257 8.19 -3.01 13.87
N ALA A 258 8.59 -2.38 12.76
CA ALA A 258 9.90 -2.59 12.16
C ALA A 258 11.04 -2.28 13.14
N LEU A 259 10.92 -1.21 13.93
CA LEU A 259 11.94 -0.86 14.93
C LEU A 259 11.97 -1.78 16.15
N ASN A 260 10.85 -2.38 16.51
CA ASN A 260 10.78 -3.27 17.68
C ASN A 260 11.31 -4.67 17.39
N ASN A 261 11.38 -5.06 16.12
CA ASN A 261 11.82 -6.39 15.68
C ASN A 261 13.32 -6.46 15.37
N GLU A 262 14.05 -5.35 15.31
CA GLU A 262 15.49 -5.37 15.15
C GLU A 262 16.19 -5.59 16.51
N PRO A 263 17.11 -6.58 16.63
CA PRO A 263 17.98 -6.67 17.79
C PRO A 263 18.87 -5.42 17.80
N ARG A 264 18.62 -4.52 18.73
CA ARG A 264 19.50 -3.35 18.97
C ARG A 264 20.85 -3.88 19.43
N SER A 265 21.82 -3.95 18.49
CA SER A 265 23.21 -4.28 18.76
C SER A 265 23.92 -3.20 19.58
#